data_810e8a772b94fc65dd7d21f1e37328b7
#
_entry.id   810e8a772b94fc65dd7d21f1e37328b7
#
_cell.length_a   1.000
_cell.length_b   1.000
_cell.length_c   1.000
_cell.angle_alpha   90.00
_cell.angle_beta   90.00
_cell.angle_gamma   90.00
#
_symmetry.space_group_name_H-M   'P 1'
#
loop_
_entity.id
_entity.type
_entity.pdbx_description
1 polymer ?
#
loop_
_entity_poly.entity_id
_entity_poly.type
_entity_poly.pdbx_seq_one_letter_code
_entity_poly.pdbx_strand_id
1 'polypeptide(L)'
;MIQLRKGKEKDLPVIQEIARLTWGPAYGSIISQEQIDYMLEKMYNKGVLLEQLLEGYVFLIAEINAKDVGFASYSVTDPIHKIYKLHKLYVLPECHGKGVGKFLMNEVLDKVKAEGGLRLELNVNRKNKAKDFYESAGFIIKETVNLDIGNGFFMNDYVMQKII
;
A
#
# COMPACT_ATOMS: atom_id res chain seq x y z
N MET A 1 11.63 -3.98 18.60
CA MET A 1 10.79 -5.05 18.00
C MET A 1 9.58 -4.42 17.30
N ILE A 2 9.29 -4.88 16.11
CA ILE A 2 8.13 -4.40 15.36
C ILE A 2 6.91 -5.22 15.77
N GLN A 3 5.82 -4.54 16.09
CA GLN A 3 4.55 -5.19 16.44
C GLN A 3 3.50 -4.85 15.38
N LEU A 4 2.54 -5.76 15.21
CA LEU A 4 1.45 -5.61 14.26
C LEU A 4 0.13 -5.45 15.00
N ARG A 5 -0.73 -4.57 14.50
CA ARG A 5 -2.14 -4.57 14.88
C ARG A 5 -3.04 -4.37 13.68
N LYS A 6 -4.26 -4.89 13.77
CA LYS A 6 -5.27 -4.68 12.73
C LYS A 6 -5.85 -3.27 12.87
N GLY A 7 -5.86 -2.54 11.75
CA GLY A 7 -6.46 -1.21 11.70
C GLY A 7 -7.97 -1.26 11.79
N LYS A 8 -8.53 -0.34 12.56
CA LYS A 8 -9.97 -0.16 12.78
C LYS A 8 -10.38 1.25 12.40
N GLU A 9 -11.66 1.57 12.46
CA GLU A 9 -12.16 2.91 12.15
C GLU A 9 -11.45 4.00 12.95
N LYS A 10 -11.18 3.76 14.24
CA LYS A 10 -10.46 4.71 15.09
C LYS A 10 -9.04 5.01 14.62
N ASP A 11 -8.47 4.16 13.77
CA ASP A 11 -7.10 4.27 13.26
C ASP A 11 -7.01 5.05 11.94
N LEU A 12 -8.14 5.43 11.35
CA LEU A 12 -8.13 6.14 10.08
C LEU A 12 -7.34 7.45 10.11
N PRO A 13 -7.38 8.27 11.19
CA PRO A 13 -6.52 9.46 11.29
C PRO A 13 -5.03 9.13 11.26
N VAL A 14 -4.61 8.02 11.85
CA VAL A 14 -3.22 7.57 11.84
C VAL A 14 -2.79 7.19 10.42
N ILE A 15 -3.64 6.47 9.69
CA ILE A 15 -3.39 6.09 8.30
C ILE A 15 -3.26 7.33 7.42
N GLN A 16 -4.15 8.30 7.58
CA GLN A 16 -4.09 9.58 6.86
C GLN A 16 -2.77 10.31 7.14
N GLU A 17 -2.35 10.36 8.40
CA GLU A 17 -1.13 11.07 8.80
C GLU A 17 0.12 10.38 8.24
N ILE A 18 0.22 9.05 8.33
CA ILE A 18 1.35 8.31 7.74
C ILE A 18 1.38 8.53 6.22
N ALA A 19 0.25 8.47 5.54
CA ALA A 19 0.19 8.72 4.11
C ALA A 19 0.69 10.13 3.77
N ARG A 20 0.22 11.13 4.50
CA ARG A 20 0.62 12.53 4.30
C ARG A 20 2.13 12.72 4.47
N LEU A 21 2.74 12.06 5.46
CA LEU A 21 4.17 12.18 5.73
C LEU A 21 5.04 11.38 4.75
N THR A 22 4.49 10.36 4.11
CA THR A 22 5.26 9.46 3.23
C THR A 22 5.16 9.80 1.75
N TRP A 23 4.03 10.36 1.29
CA TRP A 23 3.81 10.62 -0.13
C TRP A 23 4.76 11.66 -0.71
N GLY A 24 5.06 12.73 0.02
CA GLY A 24 6.01 13.75 -0.42
C GLY A 24 7.39 13.15 -0.72
N PRO A 25 8.04 12.51 0.26
CA PRO A 25 9.33 11.83 0.04
C PRO A 25 9.28 10.74 -1.04
N ALA A 26 8.19 9.98 -1.12
CA ALA A 26 8.09 8.87 -2.08
C ALA A 26 7.89 9.35 -3.52
N TYR A 27 7.08 10.38 -3.73
CA TYR A 27 6.64 10.80 -5.07
C TYR A 27 7.07 12.20 -5.48
N GLY A 28 7.67 12.99 -4.59
CA GLY A 28 7.99 14.41 -4.85
C GLY A 28 8.91 14.65 -6.05
N SER A 29 9.76 13.68 -6.42
CA SER A 29 10.61 13.74 -7.61
C SER A 29 9.97 13.11 -8.85
N ILE A 30 8.78 12.54 -8.72
CA ILE A 30 8.11 11.76 -9.78
C ILE A 30 6.90 12.47 -10.33
N ILE A 31 6.07 13.04 -9.45
CA ILE A 31 4.84 13.75 -9.80
C ILE A 31 4.81 15.11 -9.12
N SER A 32 3.95 16.00 -9.60
CA SER A 32 3.83 17.36 -9.05
C SER A 32 3.23 17.36 -7.64
N GLN A 33 3.47 18.42 -6.88
CA GLN A 33 2.83 18.61 -5.58
C GLN A 33 1.31 18.68 -5.72
N GLU A 34 0.81 19.31 -6.78
CA GLU A 34 -0.63 19.36 -7.07
C GLU A 34 -1.22 17.96 -7.24
N GLN A 35 -0.52 17.08 -7.95
CA GLN A 35 -0.96 15.70 -8.13
C GLN A 35 -0.91 14.92 -6.81
N ILE A 36 0.11 15.11 -5.99
CA ILE A 36 0.19 14.50 -4.66
C ILE A 36 -1.01 14.92 -3.81
N ASP A 37 -1.28 16.23 -3.74
CA ASP A 37 -2.39 16.76 -2.95
C ASP A 37 -3.73 16.23 -3.44
N TYR A 38 -3.92 16.19 -4.75
CA TYR A 38 -5.13 15.63 -5.38
C TYR A 38 -5.33 14.15 -5.00
N MET A 39 -4.27 13.37 -5.11
CA MET A 39 -4.36 11.93 -4.82
C MET A 39 -4.57 11.64 -3.35
N LEU A 40 -3.91 12.37 -2.45
CA LEU A 40 -4.11 12.22 -1.01
C LEU A 40 -5.55 12.52 -0.63
N GLU A 41 -6.13 13.60 -1.17
CA GLU A 41 -7.53 13.93 -0.90
C GLU A 41 -8.49 12.88 -1.47
N LYS A 42 -8.24 12.44 -2.69
CA LYS A 42 -9.10 11.46 -3.37
C LYS A 42 -9.04 10.07 -2.74
N MET A 43 -7.85 9.62 -2.34
CA MET A 43 -7.59 8.25 -1.92
C MET A 43 -7.60 8.05 -0.41
N TYR A 44 -7.37 9.11 0.35
CA TYR A 44 -7.17 9.04 1.80
C TYR A 44 -8.13 9.91 2.60
N ASN A 45 -9.18 10.46 1.99
CA ASN A 45 -10.19 11.13 2.78
C ASN A 45 -10.89 10.09 3.67
N LYS A 46 -11.41 10.54 4.81
CA LYS A 46 -11.98 9.64 5.81
C LYS A 46 -13.14 8.79 5.26
N GLY A 47 -13.97 9.39 4.40
CA GLY A 47 -15.11 8.68 3.80
C GLY A 47 -14.66 7.52 2.92
N VAL A 48 -13.64 7.73 2.09
CA VAL A 48 -13.09 6.67 1.22
C VAL A 48 -12.47 5.55 2.06
N LEU A 49 -11.69 5.89 3.07
CA LEU A 49 -11.06 4.88 3.93
C LEU A 49 -12.09 4.07 4.72
N LEU A 50 -13.13 4.73 5.23
CA LEU A 50 -14.22 4.05 5.92
C LEU A 50 -14.98 3.11 4.99
N GLU A 51 -15.27 3.57 3.76
CA GLU A 51 -15.91 2.74 2.74
C GLU A 51 -15.06 1.50 2.44
N GLN A 52 -13.75 1.64 2.31
CA GLN A 52 -12.84 0.51 2.10
C GLN A 52 -12.90 -0.49 3.25
N LEU A 53 -12.92 -0.02 4.51
CA LEU A 53 -13.09 -0.91 5.66
C LEU A 53 -14.41 -1.69 5.59
N LEU A 54 -15.50 -1.01 5.23
CA LEU A 54 -16.82 -1.63 5.12
C LEU A 54 -16.90 -2.62 3.95
N GLU A 55 -16.12 -2.40 2.90
CA GLU A 55 -16.03 -3.30 1.74
C GLU A 55 -15.12 -4.51 1.99
N GLY A 56 -14.48 -4.58 3.15
CA GLY A 56 -13.65 -5.72 3.52
C GLY A 56 -12.15 -5.53 3.30
N TYR A 57 -11.69 -4.32 3.00
CA TYR A 57 -10.24 -4.06 2.98
C TYR A 57 -9.67 -4.29 4.37
N VAL A 58 -8.54 -4.98 4.44
CA VAL A 58 -7.81 -5.16 5.69
C VAL A 58 -6.71 -4.12 5.76
N PHE A 59 -6.65 -3.39 6.87
CA PHE A 59 -5.56 -2.48 7.17
C PHE A 59 -4.72 -3.08 8.30
N LEU A 60 -3.39 -3.08 8.10
CA LEU A 60 -2.42 -3.55 9.07
C LEU A 60 -1.51 -2.39 9.45
N ILE A 61 -1.31 -2.18 10.74
CA ILE A 61 -0.47 -1.10 11.25
C ILE A 61 0.73 -1.70 11.97
N ALA A 62 1.93 -1.22 11.61
CA ALA A 62 3.17 -1.60 12.27
C ALA A 62 3.54 -0.56 13.33
N GLU A 63 3.95 -1.03 14.49
CA GLU A 63 4.36 -0.20 15.62
C GLU A 63 5.80 -0.53 16.05
N ILE A 64 6.52 0.51 16.45
CA ILE A 64 7.81 0.37 17.18
C ILE A 64 7.72 1.21 18.43
N ASN A 65 7.94 0.60 19.61
CA ASN A 65 7.85 1.28 20.89
C ASN A 65 6.54 2.07 21.08
N ALA A 66 5.42 1.41 20.74
CA ALA A 66 4.07 1.98 20.83
C ALA A 66 3.81 3.17 19.88
N LYS A 67 4.71 3.43 18.92
CA LYS A 67 4.50 4.44 17.88
C LYS A 67 4.14 3.78 16.57
N ASP A 68 3.09 4.27 15.91
CA ASP A 68 2.68 3.81 14.58
C ASP A 68 3.68 4.32 13.54
N VAL A 69 4.32 3.41 12.81
CA VAL A 69 5.42 3.74 11.90
C VAL A 69 5.18 3.36 10.44
N GLY A 70 4.14 2.60 10.18
CA GLY A 70 3.81 2.18 8.82
C GLY A 70 2.48 1.45 8.77
N PHE A 71 1.96 1.29 7.56
CA PHE A 71 0.73 0.52 7.37
C PHE A 71 0.70 -0.13 5.99
N ALA A 72 -0.13 -1.17 5.88
CA ALA A 72 -0.44 -1.83 4.62
C ALA A 72 -1.94 -2.04 4.51
N SER A 73 -2.43 -2.16 3.29
CA SER A 73 -3.83 -2.48 3.04
C SER A 73 -3.94 -3.47 1.89
N TYR A 74 -4.75 -4.50 2.08
CA TYR A 74 -5.02 -5.49 1.04
C TYR A 74 -6.48 -5.91 1.03
N SER A 75 -6.93 -6.45 -0.08
CA SER A 75 -8.25 -7.07 -0.21
C SER A 75 -8.23 -8.14 -1.29
N VAL A 76 -9.26 -9.01 -1.28
CA VAL A 76 -9.50 -9.91 -2.40
C VAL A 76 -10.11 -9.10 -3.55
N THR A 77 -9.53 -9.24 -4.76
CA THR A 77 -10.04 -8.55 -5.96
C THR A 77 -10.73 -9.50 -6.93
N ASP A 78 -10.38 -10.77 -6.89
CA ASP A 78 -11.03 -11.81 -7.67
C ASP A 78 -11.18 -13.05 -6.79
N PRO A 79 -12.35 -13.23 -6.15
CA PRO A 79 -12.58 -14.36 -5.25
C PRO A 79 -12.66 -15.71 -5.98
N ILE A 80 -13.03 -15.71 -7.26
CA ILE A 80 -13.12 -16.94 -8.06
C ILE A 80 -11.72 -17.49 -8.32
N HIS A 81 -10.80 -16.63 -8.78
CA HIS A 81 -9.42 -17.00 -9.07
C HIS A 81 -8.48 -16.84 -7.87
N LYS A 82 -9.02 -16.41 -6.73
CA LYS A 82 -8.29 -16.20 -5.46
C LYS A 82 -7.12 -15.24 -5.62
N ILE A 83 -7.38 -14.13 -6.32
CA ILE A 83 -6.42 -13.05 -6.51
C ILE A 83 -6.68 -11.97 -5.48
N TYR A 84 -5.61 -11.56 -4.80
CA TYR A 84 -5.61 -10.48 -3.81
C TYR A 84 -4.78 -9.32 -4.33
N LYS A 85 -5.05 -8.13 -3.81
CA LYS A 85 -4.26 -6.94 -4.16
C LYS A 85 -3.76 -6.24 -2.91
N LEU A 86 -2.47 -5.91 -2.92
CA LEU A 86 -1.88 -4.97 -1.98
C LEU A 86 -2.14 -3.57 -2.50
N HIS A 87 -2.99 -2.83 -1.81
CA HIS A 87 -3.39 -1.47 -2.24
C HIS A 87 -2.43 -0.40 -1.73
N LYS A 88 -1.88 -0.59 -0.53
CA LYS A 88 -1.08 0.41 0.17
C LYS A 88 0.01 -0.28 0.99
N LEU A 89 1.21 0.28 0.94
CA LEU A 89 2.32 -0.12 1.80
C LEU A 89 3.22 1.10 1.98
N TYR A 90 3.18 1.73 3.13
CA TYR A 90 3.94 2.94 3.41
C TYR A 90 4.56 2.88 4.80
N VAL A 91 5.80 3.34 4.89
CA VAL A 91 6.59 3.38 6.13
C VAL A 91 7.14 4.78 6.30
N LEU A 92 7.04 5.33 7.51
CA LEU A 92 7.59 6.65 7.80
C LEU A 92 9.06 6.74 7.36
N PRO A 93 9.48 7.86 6.74
CA PRO A 93 10.85 7.99 6.22
C PRO A 93 11.93 7.72 7.26
N GLU A 94 11.74 8.17 8.50
CA GLU A 94 12.69 7.95 9.58
C GLU A 94 12.83 6.50 10.00
N CYS A 95 11.92 5.64 9.57
CA CYS A 95 11.93 4.21 9.87
C CYS A 95 12.37 3.35 8.68
N HIS A 96 12.77 3.98 7.57
CA HIS A 96 13.34 3.24 6.44
C HIS A 96 14.65 2.55 6.87
N GLY A 97 14.89 1.36 6.34
CA GLY A 97 16.07 0.56 6.69
C GLY A 97 15.95 -0.22 7.99
N LYS A 98 14.81 -0.14 8.68
CA LYS A 98 14.57 -0.88 9.94
C LYS A 98 13.77 -2.17 9.74
N GLY A 99 13.49 -2.55 8.49
CA GLY A 99 12.77 -3.78 8.17
C GLY A 99 11.25 -3.69 8.30
N VAL A 100 10.68 -2.50 8.48
CA VAL A 100 9.22 -2.34 8.65
C VAL A 100 8.46 -2.73 7.39
N GLY A 101 8.93 -2.30 6.21
CA GLY A 101 8.30 -2.65 4.93
C GLY A 101 8.31 -4.15 4.69
N LYS A 102 9.43 -4.81 4.94
CA LYS A 102 9.55 -6.27 4.82
C LYS A 102 8.64 -6.98 5.80
N PHE A 103 8.57 -6.48 7.04
CA PHE A 103 7.68 -7.02 8.06
C PHE A 103 6.22 -6.97 7.60
N LEU A 104 5.76 -5.79 7.16
CA LEU A 104 4.38 -5.62 6.67
C LEU A 104 4.09 -6.50 5.46
N MET A 105 5.01 -6.58 4.51
CA MET A 105 4.84 -7.43 3.33
C MET A 105 4.70 -8.90 3.71
N ASN A 106 5.54 -9.39 4.61
CA ASN A 106 5.48 -10.77 5.06
C ASN A 106 4.16 -11.06 5.79
N GLU A 107 3.67 -10.12 6.60
CA GLU A 107 2.39 -10.28 7.28
C GLU A 107 1.22 -10.33 6.29
N VAL A 108 1.25 -9.49 5.25
CA VAL A 108 0.23 -9.53 4.18
C VAL A 108 0.28 -10.88 3.46
N LEU A 109 1.47 -11.33 3.07
CA LEU A 109 1.63 -12.61 2.37
C LEU A 109 1.14 -13.80 3.22
N ASP A 110 1.47 -13.82 4.50
CA ASP A 110 1.03 -14.88 5.41
C ASP A 110 -0.50 -14.89 5.55
N LYS A 111 -1.11 -13.72 5.68
CA LYS A 111 -2.57 -13.61 5.81
C LYS A 111 -3.29 -14.00 4.52
N VAL A 112 -2.80 -13.54 3.38
CA VAL A 112 -3.36 -13.91 2.06
C VAL A 112 -3.28 -15.41 1.86
N LYS A 113 -2.15 -16.02 2.19
CA LYS A 113 -1.97 -17.46 2.11
C LYS A 113 -2.93 -18.21 3.03
N ALA A 114 -3.08 -17.75 4.27
CA ALA A 114 -4.00 -18.36 5.24
C ALA A 114 -5.46 -18.26 4.80
N GLU A 115 -5.83 -17.22 4.06
CA GLU A 115 -7.16 -17.02 3.50
C GLU A 115 -7.40 -17.81 2.21
N GLY A 116 -6.39 -18.56 1.73
CA GLY A 116 -6.49 -19.36 0.51
C GLY A 116 -6.14 -18.61 -0.77
N GLY A 117 -5.52 -17.43 -0.67
CA GLY A 117 -5.10 -16.66 -1.83
C GLY A 117 -4.02 -17.39 -2.63
N LEU A 118 -4.10 -17.29 -3.96
CA LEU A 118 -3.17 -17.93 -4.87
C LEU A 118 -2.21 -16.96 -5.52
N ARG A 119 -2.55 -15.67 -5.53
CA ARG A 119 -1.73 -14.62 -6.13
C ARG A 119 -1.98 -13.29 -5.42
N LEU A 120 -0.90 -12.53 -5.22
CA LEU A 120 -0.96 -11.16 -4.74
C LEU A 120 -0.47 -10.23 -5.85
N GLU A 121 -1.26 -9.20 -6.17
CA GLU A 121 -0.93 -8.18 -7.16
C GLU A 121 -0.77 -6.84 -6.49
N LEU A 122 -0.03 -5.93 -7.12
CA LEU A 122 0.10 -4.55 -6.70
C LEU A 122 0.41 -3.65 -7.90
N ASN A 123 0.15 -2.36 -7.73
CA ASN A 123 0.58 -1.34 -8.66
C ASN A 123 1.73 -0.54 -8.05
N VAL A 124 2.74 -0.22 -8.85
CA VAL A 124 3.84 0.64 -8.43
C VAL A 124 4.22 1.58 -9.57
N ASN A 125 4.41 2.87 -9.28
CA ASN A 125 4.84 3.83 -10.28
C ASN A 125 6.19 3.38 -10.86
N ARG A 126 6.33 3.46 -12.18
CA ARG A 126 7.54 2.98 -12.90
C ARG A 126 8.83 3.64 -12.44
N LYS A 127 8.75 4.87 -11.90
CA LYS A 127 9.90 5.63 -11.40
C LYS A 127 10.10 5.49 -9.90
N ASN A 128 9.21 4.79 -9.20
CA ASN A 128 9.30 4.59 -7.77
C ASN A 128 10.31 3.48 -7.45
N LYS A 129 11.29 3.79 -6.61
CA LYS A 129 12.30 2.82 -6.17
C LYS A 129 11.72 1.63 -5.41
N ALA A 130 10.51 1.73 -4.91
CA ALA A 130 9.81 0.61 -4.27
C ALA A 130 9.67 -0.61 -5.20
N LYS A 131 9.74 -0.42 -6.51
CA LYS A 131 9.79 -1.52 -7.47
C LYS A 131 10.89 -2.52 -7.13
N ASP A 132 12.08 -2.03 -6.78
CA ASP A 132 13.22 -2.89 -6.44
C ASP A 132 12.92 -3.69 -5.15
N PHE A 133 12.27 -3.06 -4.18
CA PHE A 133 11.82 -3.73 -2.97
C PHE A 133 10.85 -4.87 -3.30
N TYR A 134 9.89 -4.63 -4.17
CA TYR A 134 8.93 -5.66 -4.56
C TYR A 134 9.59 -6.80 -5.35
N GLU A 135 10.52 -6.48 -6.23
CA GLU A 135 11.30 -7.51 -6.95
C GLU A 135 12.08 -8.39 -5.97
N SER A 136 12.72 -7.79 -4.97
CA SER A 136 13.45 -8.55 -3.94
C SER A 136 12.51 -9.42 -3.08
N ALA A 137 11.24 -9.05 -2.98
CA ALA A 137 10.22 -9.85 -2.29
C ALA A 137 9.61 -10.95 -3.18
N GLY A 138 10.08 -11.07 -4.42
CA GLY A 138 9.65 -12.13 -5.34
C GLY A 138 8.56 -11.75 -6.32
N PHE A 139 8.22 -10.47 -6.42
CA PHE A 139 7.24 -9.99 -7.40
C PHE A 139 7.88 -9.84 -8.77
N ILE A 140 7.11 -10.07 -9.81
CA ILE A 140 7.49 -9.85 -11.20
C ILE A 140 6.51 -8.89 -11.88
N ILE A 141 6.97 -8.20 -12.91
CA ILE A 141 6.10 -7.32 -13.69
C ILE A 141 5.15 -8.16 -14.52
N LYS A 142 3.85 -7.93 -14.36
CA LYS A 142 2.79 -8.58 -15.14
C LYS A 142 2.41 -7.76 -16.36
N GLU A 143 2.26 -6.44 -16.18
CA GLU A 143 1.91 -5.52 -17.26
C GLU A 143 2.29 -4.09 -16.93
N THR A 144 2.27 -3.24 -17.95
CA THR A 144 2.52 -1.80 -17.84
C THR A 144 1.22 -1.08 -18.13
N VAL A 145 0.82 -0.15 -17.26
CA VAL A 145 -0.43 0.59 -17.38
C VAL A 145 -0.21 2.09 -17.21
N ASN A 146 -1.03 2.88 -17.90
CA ASN A 146 -1.11 4.33 -17.71
C ASN A 146 -2.52 4.62 -17.20
N LEU A 147 -2.63 4.89 -15.90
CA LEU A 147 -3.93 5.08 -15.25
C LEU A 147 -4.32 6.56 -15.27
N ASP A 148 -5.45 6.85 -15.89
CA ASP A 148 -6.10 8.16 -15.77
C ASP A 148 -6.78 8.19 -14.39
N ILE A 149 -6.31 9.07 -13.51
CA ILE A 149 -6.84 9.19 -12.14
C ILE A 149 -7.77 10.39 -11.98
N GLY A 150 -8.10 11.05 -13.09
CA GLY A 150 -8.97 12.22 -13.09
C GLY A 150 -8.19 13.54 -13.01
N ASN A 151 -8.89 14.64 -13.21
CA ASN A 151 -8.34 16.00 -13.14
C ASN A 151 -7.12 16.23 -14.06
N GLY A 152 -7.00 15.44 -15.15
CA GLY A 152 -5.87 15.52 -16.07
C GLY A 152 -4.59 14.85 -15.58
N PHE A 153 -4.63 14.13 -14.47
CA PHE A 153 -3.48 13.43 -13.89
C PHE A 153 -3.44 11.96 -14.28
N PHE A 154 -2.22 11.42 -14.37
CA PHE A 154 -1.99 10.01 -14.67
C PHE A 154 -1.02 9.40 -13.67
N MET A 155 -1.22 8.10 -13.39
CA MET A 155 -0.21 7.27 -12.73
C MET A 155 0.28 6.23 -13.72
N ASN A 156 1.56 6.31 -14.05
CA ASN A 156 2.23 5.43 -15.00
C ASN A 156 2.87 4.29 -14.21
N ASP A 157 2.15 3.17 -14.12
CA ASP A 157 2.48 2.09 -13.22
C ASP A 157 2.94 0.82 -13.93
N TYR A 158 3.67 -0.01 -13.21
CA TYR A 158 3.71 -1.45 -13.42
C TYR A 158 2.66 -2.12 -12.55
N VAL A 159 1.99 -3.14 -13.09
CA VAL A 159 1.27 -4.10 -12.27
C VAL A 159 2.24 -5.25 -12.01
N MET A 160 2.49 -5.53 -10.76
CA MET A 160 3.39 -6.62 -10.35
C MET A 160 2.60 -7.72 -9.67
N GLN A 161 3.10 -8.95 -9.72
CA GLN A 161 2.44 -10.10 -9.11
C GLN A 161 3.43 -11.05 -8.46
N LYS A 162 2.95 -11.73 -7.44
CA LYS A 162 3.65 -12.85 -6.80
C LYS A 162 2.68 -14.02 -6.66
N ILE A 163 3.09 -15.18 -7.12
CA ILE A 163 2.36 -16.42 -6.92
C ILE A 163 2.63 -16.91 -5.49
N ILE A 164 1.58 -17.32 -4.82
CA ILE A 164 1.64 -17.76 -3.42
C ILE A 164 1.68 -19.27 -3.31
#